data_5e020acdbaaf7f5049c4cf4c6fda9789
#
_entry.id   5e020acdbaaf7f5049c4cf4c6fda9789
#
_cell.length_a   1.000
_cell.length_b   1.000
_cell.length_c   1.000
_cell.angle_alpha   90.00
_cell.angle_beta   90.00
_cell.angle_gamma   90.00
#
_symmetry.space_group_name_H-M   'P 1'
#
loop_
_entity.id
_entity.type
_entity.pdbx_description
1 polymer ?
#
loop_
_entity_poly.entity_id
_entity_poly.type
_entity_poly.pdbx_seq_one_letter_code
_entity_poly.pdbx_strand_id
1 'polypeptide(L)'
;MLNKIEIFNMADAMARHAATRQSAVAQNIANADTPGYKARDVTSFSDTYQNQTSDGLRSTRPGHFLPGETAYSVPLQIRQDPGTESPNGNTVSLEQEMLIATDVKRQHDKALTVYSSSLNILRTAIGR
;
A
#
# COMPACT_ATOMS: atom_id res chain seq x y z
N MET A 1 -19.64 -4.13 -16.26
CA MET A 1 -19.11 -2.75 -16.16
C MET A 1 -18.65 -2.44 -14.75
N LEU A 2 -19.47 -2.68 -13.72
CA LEU A 2 -19.11 -2.41 -12.31
C LEU A 2 -17.84 -3.15 -11.87
N ASN A 3 -17.69 -4.43 -12.18
CA ASN A 3 -16.50 -5.20 -11.82
C ASN A 3 -15.19 -4.69 -12.45
N LYS A 4 -15.28 -4.01 -13.60
CA LYS A 4 -14.09 -3.42 -14.25
C LYS A 4 -13.62 -2.16 -13.53
N ILE A 5 -14.55 -1.37 -13.00
CA ILE A 5 -14.24 -0.18 -12.19
C ILE A 5 -13.62 -0.61 -10.86
N GLU A 6 -14.11 -1.68 -10.25
CA GLU A 6 -13.54 -2.25 -9.03
C GLU A 6 -12.09 -2.70 -9.22
N ILE A 7 -11.77 -3.32 -10.36
CA ILE A 7 -10.39 -3.73 -10.67
C ILE A 7 -9.46 -2.51 -10.78
N PHE A 8 -9.91 -1.42 -11.41
CA PHE A 8 -9.14 -0.19 -11.48
C PHE A 8 -8.90 0.41 -10.10
N ASN A 9 -9.94 0.50 -9.28
CA ASN A 9 -9.85 1.02 -7.92
C ASN A 9 -8.91 0.16 -7.06
N MET A 10 -9.01 -1.15 -7.19
CA MET A 10 -8.12 -2.08 -6.50
C MET A 10 -6.67 -1.93 -6.96
N ALA A 11 -6.42 -1.81 -8.26
CA ALA A 11 -5.07 -1.62 -8.79
C ALA A 11 -4.47 -0.28 -8.37
N ASP A 12 -5.24 0.81 -8.37
CA ASP A 12 -4.80 2.11 -7.86
C ASP A 12 -4.50 2.06 -6.36
N ALA A 13 -5.39 1.45 -5.57
CA ALA A 13 -5.18 1.27 -4.13
C ALA A 13 -3.93 0.43 -3.84
N MET A 14 -3.69 -0.62 -4.61
CA MET A 14 -2.49 -1.45 -4.47
C MET A 14 -1.22 -0.68 -4.82
N ALA A 15 -1.24 0.15 -5.88
CA ALA A 15 -0.12 0.98 -6.25
C ALA A 15 0.21 2.03 -5.16
N ARG A 16 -0.81 2.67 -4.61
CA ARG A 16 -0.66 3.64 -3.50
C ARG A 16 -0.15 2.98 -2.22
N HIS A 17 -0.66 1.81 -1.89
CA HIS A 17 -0.17 1.01 -0.76
C HIS A 17 1.32 0.66 -0.93
N ALA A 18 1.73 0.20 -2.11
CA ALA A 18 3.11 -0.08 -2.41
C ALA A 18 3.99 1.17 -2.31
N ALA A 19 3.52 2.34 -2.77
CA ALA A 19 4.24 3.61 -2.65
C ALA A 19 4.42 4.03 -1.18
N THR A 20 3.40 3.89 -0.34
CA THR A 20 3.48 4.17 1.09
C THR A 20 4.46 3.22 1.78
N ARG A 21 4.42 1.96 1.44
CA ARG A 21 5.35 0.96 1.97
C ARG A 21 6.79 1.23 1.54
N GLN A 22 7.00 1.66 0.30
CA GLN A 22 8.31 2.08 -0.19
C GLN A 22 8.87 3.26 0.60
N SER A 23 8.02 4.24 0.93
CA SER A 23 8.40 5.36 1.79
C SER A 23 8.80 4.90 3.19
N ALA A 24 8.08 3.93 3.77
CA ALA A 24 8.42 3.35 5.06
C ALA A 24 9.80 2.66 5.04
N VAL A 25 10.06 1.86 4.02
CA VAL A 25 11.36 1.20 3.81
C VAL A 25 12.48 2.23 3.69
N ALA A 26 12.28 3.28 2.91
CA ALA A 26 13.26 4.36 2.76
C ALA A 26 13.55 5.07 4.09
N GLN A 27 12.52 5.34 4.90
CA GLN A 27 12.68 5.92 6.24
C GLN A 27 13.43 4.96 7.19
N ASN A 28 13.15 3.68 7.14
CA ASN A 28 13.85 2.68 7.95
C ASN A 28 15.34 2.63 7.58
N ILE A 29 15.65 2.58 6.29
CA ILE A 29 17.04 2.57 5.81
C ILE A 29 17.77 3.86 6.22
N ALA A 30 17.14 5.02 6.05
CA ALA A 30 17.72 6.31 6.44
C ALA A 30 18.00 6.41 7.95
N ASN A 31 17.26 5.68 8.77
CA ASN A 31 17.40 5.67 10.23
C ASN A 31 18.02 4.39 10.78
N ALA A 32 18.70 3.60 9.94
CA ALA A 32 19.32 2.35 10.35
C ALA A 32 20.38 2.52 11.46
N ASP A 33 21.01 3.68 11.52
CA ASP A 33 22.02 4.03 12.54
C ASP A 33 21.48 4.97 13.64
N THR A 34 20.19 5.30 13.61
CA THR A 34 19.59 6.18 14.62
C THR A 34 19.31 5.39 15.91
N PRO A 35 19.89 5.76 17.06
CA PRO A 35 19.64 5.06 18.32
C PRO A 35 18.15 5.09 18.70
N GLY A 36 17.62 3.95 19.14
CA GLY A 36 16.23 3.83 19.59
C GLY A 36 15.17 3.88 18.50
N TYR A 37 15.56 3.96 17.23
CA TYR A 37 14.60 3.96 16.12
C TYR A 37 13.93 2.59 15.98
N LYS A 38 12.61 2.60 15.86
CA LYS A 38 11.81 1.40 15.64
C LYS A 38 11.37 1.32 14.19
N ALA A 39 11.65 0.19 13.52
CA ALA A 39 11.26 -0.04 12.14
C ALA A 39 9.75 0.09 11.96
N ARG A 40 9.32 0.78 10.90
CA ARG A 40 7.92 1.00 10.57
C ARG A 40 7.55 0.25 9.30
N ASP A 41 6.31 -0.16 9.23
CA ASP A 41 5.72 -0.78 8.05
C ASP A 41 4.23 -0.44 7.99
N VAL A 42 3.56 -0.85 6.94
CA VAL A 42 2.12 -0.77 6.78
C VAL A 42 1.49 -2.16 6.91
N THR A 43 0.24 -2.23 7.32
CA THR A 43 -0.52 -3.48 7.29
C THR A 43 -0.60 -4.03 5.87
N SER A 44 -0.81 -5.35 5.73
CA SER A 44 -0.91 -5.97 4.41
C SER A 44 -2.00 -5.32 3.56
N PHE A 45 -1.80 -5.27 2.26
CA PHE A 45 -2.81 -4.71 1.34
C PHE A 45 -4.15 -5.42 1.46
N SER A 46 -4.12 -6.75 1.59
CA SER A 46 -5.32 -7.56 1.75
C SER A 46 -6.17 -7.11 2.95
N ASP A 47 -5.53 -6.97 4.11
CA ASP A 47 -6.23 -6.58 5.34
C ASP A 47 -6.75 -5.14 5.26
N THR A 48 -5.96 -4.25 4.70
CA THR A 48 -6.35 -2.84 4.56
C THR A 48 -7.52 -2.68 3.59
N TYR A 49 -7.48 -3.38 2.47
CA TYR A 49 -8.52 -3.30 1.44
C TYR A 49 -9.85 -3.91 1.92
N GLN A 50 -9.80 -5.05 2.60
CA GLN A 50 -10.99 -5.68 3.17
C GLN A 50 -11.66 -4.82 4.24
N ASN A 51 -10.86 -4.20 5.12
CA ASN A 51 -11.40 -3.34 6.17
C ASN A 51 -12.04 -2.07 5.61
N GLN A 52 -11.50 -1.50 4.54
CA GLN A 52 -12.10 -0.31 3.90
C GLN A 52 -13.40 -0.63 3.16
N THR A 53 -13.55 -1.83 2.62
CA THR A 53 -14.79 -2.24 1.94
C THR A 53 -15.90 -2.62 2.91
N SER A 54 -15.56 -3.01 4.14
CA SER A 54 -16.54 -3.44 5.16
C SER A 54 -17.13 -2.30 5.98
N ASP A 55 -16.48 -1.15 6.06
CA ASP A 55 -16.87 -0.03 6.95
C ASP A 55 -17.47 1.17 6.18
N GLY A 56 -17.87 0.95 4.94
CA GLY A 56 -18.42 2.00 4.07
C GLY A 56 -19.81 2.45 4.50
N LEU A 57 -19.90 3.59 5.18
CA LEU A 57 -21.13 4.38 5.24
C LEU A 57 -21.57 4.67 3.79
N ARG A 58 -22.71 4.12 3.39
CA ARG A 58 -23.28 4.38 2.07
C ARG A 58 -23.74 5.83 1.97
N SER A 59 -23.17 6.59 1.04
CA SER A 59 -23.74 7.86 0.66
C SER A 59 -25.09 7.62 -0.03
N THR A 60 -26.17 8.05 0.61
CA THR A 60 -27.54 7.91 0.09
C THR A 60 -28.00 9.14 -0.69
N ARG A 61 -27.19 10.20 -0.77
CA ARG A 61 -27.53 11.44 -1.49
C ARG A 61 -26.38 11.92 -2.38
N PRO A 62 -26.64 12.36 -3.63
CA PRO A 62 -25.63 13.02 -4.46
C PRO A 62 -25.14 14.30 -3.76
N GLY A 63 -23.82 14.43 -3.59
CA GLY A 63 -23.18 15.58 -2.92
C GLY A 63 -22.79 15.35 -1.46
N HIS A 64 -23.05 14.18 -0.90
CA HIS A 64 -22.54 13.84 0.42
C HIS A 64 -21.12 13.27 0.32
N PHE A 65 -20.14 14.07 0.72
CA PHE A 65 -18.74 13.62 0.83
C PHE A 65 -18.58 12.75 2.08
N LEU A 66 -18.23 11.50 1.89
CA LEU A 66 -17.80 10.64 2.98
C LEU A 66 -16.35 10.98 3.34
N PRO A 67 -16.04 11.16 4.63
CA PRO A 67 -14.65 11.29 5.06
C PRO A 67 -13.91 9.99 4.70
N GLY A 68 -12.96 10.06 3.77
CA GLY A 68 -12.17 8.91 3.32
C GLY A 68 -12.28 8.55 1.84
N GLU A 69 -13.23 9.13 1.10
CA GLU A 69 -13.42 8.84 -0.32
C GLU A 69 -12.31 9.44 -1.23
N THR A 70 -11.50 10.34 -0.68
CA THR A 70 -10.52 11.10 -1.46
C THR A 70 -9.07 10.61 -1.39
N ALA A 71 -8.73 9.71 -0.49
CA ALA A 71 -7.38 9.17 -0.46
C ALA A 71 -7.32 7.82 0.27
N TYR A 72 -6.92 6.80 -0.45
CA TYR A 72 -6.42 5.57 0.16
C TYR A 72 -5.20 5.93 1.02
N SER A 73 -5.39 6.01 2.31
CA SER A 73 -4.35 6.34 3.28
C SER A 73 -4.16 5.17 4.23
N VAL A 74 -2.96 4.65 4.28
CA VAL A 74 -2.59 3.58 5.22
C VAL A 74 -1.64 4.17 6.25
N PRO A 75 -1.98 4.09 7.54
CA PRO A 75 -1.10 4.58 8.58
C PRO A 75 0.15 3.72 8.71
N LEU A 76 1.29 4.36 8.91
CA LEU A 76 2.52 3.69 9.27
C LEU A 76 2.42 3.17 10.71
N GLN A 77 2.77 1.92 10.91
CA GLN A 77 2.77 1.26 12.20
C GLN A 77 4.18 0.78 12.54
N ILE A 78 4.49 0.74 13.84
CA ILE A 78 5.73 0.12 14.30
C ILE A 78 5.62 -1.39 14.00
N ARG A 79 6.65 -1.95 13.38
CA ARG A 79 6.70 -3.39 13.07
C ARG A 79 6.67 -4.19 14.37
N GLN A 80 5.73 -5.12 14.45
CA GLN A 80 5.51 -5.94 15.65
C GLN A 80 6.48 -7.12 15.76
N ASP A 81 7.11 -7.50 14.66
CA ASP A 81 8.16 -8.53 14.66
C ASP A 81 9.51 -7.80 14.68
N PRO A 82 10.06 -7.57 15.88
CA PRO A 82 11.36 -6.97 15.99
C PRO A 82 12.37 -8.02 15.52
N GLY A 83 12.89 -7.84 14.32
CA GLY A 83 14.14 -8.45 13.99
C GLY A 83 15.14 -8.22 15.13
N THR A 84 16.32 -8.73 15.03
CA THR A 84 17.38 -8.53 16.03
C THR A 84 17.49 -7.06 16.43
N GLU A 85 17.02 -6.73 17.64
CA GLU A 85 17.20 -5.41 18.21
C GLU A 85 18.71 -5.19 18.48
N SER A 86 19.24 -4.12 17.90
CA SER A 86 20.62 -3.72 18.15
C SER A 86 20.80 -3.23 19.59
N PRO A 87 22.03 -3.28 20.16
CA PRO A 87 22.29 -2.81 21.53
C PRO A 87 21.88 -1.37 21.81
N ASN A 88 21.80 -0.52 20.77
CA ASN A 88 21.33 0.87 20.85
C ASN A 88 19.80 1.02 20.79
N GLY A 89 19.05 -0.08 20.74
CA GLY A 89 17.59 -0.07 20.66
C GLY A 89 17.02 0.09 19.26
N ASN A 90 17.85 0.10 18.21
CA ASN A 90 17.41 0.17 16.81
C ASN A 90 16.95 -1.21 16.34
N THR A 91 15.75 -1.28 15.75
CA THR A 91 15.16 -2.54 15.24
C THR A 91 15.24 -2.68 13.73
N VAL A 92 15.92 -1.77 13.03
CA VAL A 92 16.11 -1.85 11.58
C VAL A 92 17.20 -2.83 11.22
N SER A 93 16.88 -3.81 10.36
CA SER A 93 17.85 -4.66 9.69
C SER A 93 17.94 -4.28 8.23
N LEU A 94 19.11 -3.82 7.78
CA LEU A 94 19.35 -3.38 6.40
C LEU A 94 19.06 -4.50 5.40
N GLU A 95 19.45 -5.73 5.72
CA GLU A 95 19.22 -6.90 4.87
C GLU A 95 17.73 -7.18 4.71
N GLN A 96 16.97 -7.10 5.80
CA GLN A 96 15.52 -7.28 5.78
C GLN A 96 14.84 -6.16 5.00
N GLU A 97 15.26 -4.92 5.18
CA GLU A 97 14.70 -3.79 4.42
C GLU A 97 14.95 -3.92 2.91
N MET A 98 16.10 -4.43 2.49
CA MET A 98 16.39 -4.70 1.08
C MET A 98 15.47 -5.77 0.48
N LEU A 99 15.19 -6.83 1.23
CA LEU A 99 14.22 -7.86 0.80
C LEU A 99 12.82 -7.27 0.68
N ILE A 100 12.39 -6.50 1.67
CA ILE A 100 11.08 -5.82 1.65
C ILE A 100 11.01 -4.84 0.48
N ALA A 101 12.06 -4.07 0.21
CA ALA A 101 12.11 -3.15 -0.93
C ALA A 101 11.88 -3.88 -2.26
N THR A 102 12.47 -5.05 -2.42
CA THR A 102 12.31 -5.89 -3.62
C THR A 102 10.86 -6.38 -3.75
N ASP A 103 10.26 -6.81 -2.66
CA ASP A 103 8.86 -7.25 -2.64
C ASP A 103 7.89 -6.10 -2.93
N VAL A 104 8.13 -4.94 -2.36
CA VAL A 104 7.33 -3.73 -2.59
C VAL A 104 7.39 -3.32 -4.06
N LYS A 105 8.59 -3.33 -4.65
CA LYS A 105 8.76 -3.06 -6.08
C LYS A 105 7.95 -4.04 -6.93
N ARG A 106 8.01 -5.32 -6.61
CA ARG A 106 7.24 -6.37 -7.30
C ARG A 106 5.74 -6.14 -7.19
N GLN A 107 5.25 -5.75 -6.01
CA GLN A 107 3.84 -5.42 -5.81
C GLN A 107 3.41 -4.20 -6.62
N HIS A 108 4.24 -3.17 -6.68
CA HIS A 108 3.99 -1.99 -7.48
C HIS A 108 3.93 -2.31 -8.99
N ASP A 109 4.90 -3.05 -9.48
CA ASP A 109 4.95 -3.47 -10.89
C ASP A 109 3.74 -4.34 -11.26
N LYS A 110 3.31 -5.23 -10.35
CA LYS A 110 2.10 -6.02 -10.50
C LYS A 110 0.84 -5.14 -10.59
N ALA A 111 0.72 -4.15 -9.73
CA ALA A 111 -0.40 -3.21 -9.75
C ALA A 111 -0.48 -2.44 -11.08
N LEU A 112 0.65 -1.94 -11.58
CA LEU A 112 0.73 -1.27 -12.87
C LEU A 112 0.40 -2.19 -14.03
N THR A 113 0.83 -3.44 -13.99
CA THR A 113 0.51 -4.45 -15.01
C THR A 113 -0.99 -4.72 -15.06
N VAL A 114 -1.63 -4.91 -13.91
CA VAL A 114 -3.09 -5.10 -13.82
C VAL A 114 -3.82 -3.88 -14.36
N TYR A 115 -3.38 -2.69 -14.01
CA TYR A 115 -3.97 -1.43 -14.49
C TYR A 115 -3.87 -1.32 -16.02
N SER A 116 -2.70 -1.54 -16.60
CA SER A 116 -2.46 -1.50 -18.04
C SER A 116 -3.29 -2.56 -18.80
N SER A 117 -3.37 -3.78 -18.27
CA SER A 117 -4.17 -4.84 -18.86
C SER A 117 -5.65 -4.49 -18.84
N SER A 118 -6.13 -3.93 -17.76
CA SER A 118 -7.53 -3.48 -17.63
C SER A 118 -7.85 -2.36 -18.63
N LEU A 119 -6.93 -1.41 -18.83
CA LEU A 119 -7.07 -0.37 -19.85
C LEU A 119 -7.14 -0.96 -21.27
N ASN A 120 -6.28 -1.93 -21.59
CA ASN A 120 -6.29 -2.58 -22.89
C ASN A 120 -7.60 -3.32 -23.15
N ILE A 121 -8.13 -4.01 -22.16
CA ILE A 121 -9.43 -4.68 -22.25
C ILE A 121 -10.55 -3.65 -22.52
N LEU A 122 -10.54 -2.52 -21.82
CA LEU A 122 -11.52 -1.45 -22.05
C LEU A 122 -11.41 -0.87 -23.45
N ARG A 123 -10.20 -0.58 -23.93
CA ARG A 123 -9.98 -0.08 -25.29
C ARG A 123 -10.52 -1.06 -26.33
N THR A 124 -10.23 -2.35 -26.17
CA THR A 124 -10.73 -3.39 -27.08
C THR A 124 -12.25 -3.48 -27.02
N ALA A 125 -12.85 -3.37 -25.84
CA ALA A 125 -14.31 -3.42 -25.69
C ALA A 125 -15.03 -2.21 -26.31
N ILE A 126 -14.36 -1.06 -26.43
CA ILE A 126 -14.87 0.16 -27.05
C ILE A 126 -14.63 0.16 -28.57
N GLY A 127 -13.87 -0.79 -29.10
CA GLY A 127 -13.61 -0.94 -30.53
C GLY A 127 -12.50 -0.03 -31.08
N ARG A 128 -11.57 0.33 -30.27
CA ARG A 128 -10.42 1.14 -30.67
C ARG A 128 -9.10 0.49 -30.24
#